data_8bed94033260d8e30f2f0c31561001c9
#
_entry.id   8bed94033260d8e30f2f0c31561001c9
#
_cell.length_a   1.000
_cell.length_b   1.000
_cell.length_c   1.000
_cell.angle_alpha   90.00
_cell.angle_beta   90.00
_cell.angle_gamma   90.00
#
_symmetry.space_group_name_H-M   'P 1'
#
loop_
_entity.id
_entity.type
_entity.pdbx_description
1 polymer ?
#
loop_
_entity_poly.entity_id
_entity_poly.type
_entity_poly.pdbx_seq_one_letter_code
_entity_poly.pdbx_strand_id
1 'polypeptide(L)'
;CAAGVAAMKYYKEHDIEGHVAEMHEIVAPFMDEMVKKHKCIGEARCIGLFGALEVVKNKETREPMQEYGVPGPVMPWIFAELKKRGFATFGRENFIEICPPLIITKEELEEYLPILDEVLTMVDEKFCD
;
A
#
# COMPACT_ATOMS: atom_id res chain seq x y z
N CYS A 1 -10.58 26.97 8.98
CA CYS A 1 -11.90 26.93 8.30
C CYS A 1 -11.80 27.32 6.82
N ALA A 2 -11.11 28.43 6.44
CA ALA A 2 -11.03 28.88 5.03
C ALA A 2 -10.41 27.81 4.10
N ALA A 3 -9.30 27.19 4.50
CA ALA A 3 -8.66 26.11 3.74
C ALA A 3 -9.58 24.90 3.57
N GLY A 4 -10.32 24.52 4.62
CA GLY A 4 -11.29 23.43 4.55
C GLY A 4 -12.43 23.71 3.56
N VAL A 5 -12.96 24.93 3.57
CA VAL A 5 -13.99 25.35 2.60
C VAL A 5 -13.45 25.33 1.16
N ALA A 6 -12.22 25.78 0.96
CA ALA A 6 -11.57 25.75 -0.36
C ALA A 6 -11.37 24.29 -0.86
N ALA A 7 -10.90 23.39 0.02
CA ALA A 7 -10.76 21.97 -0.32
C ALA A 7 -12.08 21.32 -0.69
N MET A 8 -13.15 21.54 0.09
CA MET A 8 -14.48 21.01 -0.22
C MET A 8 -15.05 21.51 -1.54
N LYS A 9 -14.79 22.78 -1.89
CA LYS A 9 -15.18 23.33 -3.21
C LYS A 9 -14.43 22.65 -4.31
N TYR A 10 -13.10 22.51 -4.18
CA TYR A 10 -12.24 21.82 -5.14
C TYR A 10 -12.73 20.39 -5.40
N TYR A 11 -13.05 19.63 -4.33
CA TYR A 11 -13.55 18.26 -4.45
C TYR A 11 -14.80 18.16 -5.30
N LYS A 12 -15.74 19.10 -5.11
CA LYS A 12 -16.99 19.14 -5.89
C LYS A 12 -16.77 19.60 -7.34
N GLU A 13 -15.93 20.63 -7.54
CA GLU A 13 -15.65 21.20 -8.86
C GLU A 13 -14.89 20.23 -9.78
N HIS A 14 -14.05 19.36 -9.19
CA HIS A 14 -13.21 18.40 -9.92
C HIS A 14 -13.65 16.95 -9.77
N ASP A 15 -14.83 16.69 -9.20
CA ASP A 15 -15.37 15.34 -8.98
C ASP A 15 -14.33 14.36 -8.40
N ILE A 16 -13.65 14.78 -7.33
CA ILE A 16 -12.59 13.96 -6.71
C ILE A 16 -13.15 12.62 -6.21
N GLU A 17 -14.40 12.56 -5.76
CA GLU A 17 -15.04 11.31 -5.32
C GLU A 17 -15.19 10.31 -6.47
N GLY A 18 -15.63 10.77 -7.65
CA GLY A 18 -15.72 9.95 -8.87
C GLY A 18 -14.35 9.47 -9.32
N HIS A 19 -13.36 10.37 -9.35
CA HIS A 19 -11.98 10.00 -9.69
C HIS A 19 -11.39 8.94 -8.73
N VAL A 20 -11.60 9.09 -7.42
CA VAL A 20 -11.15 8.10 -6.42
C VAL A 20 -11.84 6.75 -6.64
N ALA A 21 -13.13 6.74 -7.01
CA ALA A 21 -13.83 5.51 -7.31
C ALA A 21 -13.24 4.80 -8.55
N GLU A 22 -12.87 5.53 -9.59
CA GLU A 22 -12.19 4.97 -10.78
C GLU A 22 -10.82 4.38 -10.42
N MET A 23 -10.02 5.10 -9.64
CA MET A 23 -8.70 4.64 -9.22
C MET A 23 -8.78 3.44 -8.28
N HIS A 24 -9.84 3.35 -7.47
CA HIS A 24 -10.11 2.17 -6.63
C HIS A 24 -10.22 0.88 -7.44
N GLU A 25 -10.85 0.93 -8.62
CA GLU A 25 -10.99 -0.22 -9.52
C GLU A 25 -9.64 -0.76 -10.05
N ILE A 26 -8.57 0.02 -9.89
CA ILE A 26 -7.20 -0.39 -10.20
C ILE A 26 -6.48 -0.89 -8.95
N VAL A 27 -6.55 -0.12 -7.86
CA VAL A 27 -5.78 -0.40 -6.64
C VAL A 27 -6.31 -1.63 -5.89
N ALA A 28 -7.62 -1.77 -5.74
CA ALA A 28 -8.19 -2.88 -4.97
C ALA A 28 -7.91 -4.26 -5.59
N PRO A 29 -8.12 -4.50 -6.90
CA PRO A 29 -7.74 -5.76 -7.53
C PRO A 29 -6.24 -6.04 -7.47
N PHE A 30 -5.39 -5.00 -7.62
CA PHE A 30 -3.94 -5.15 -7.46
C PHE A 30 -3.58 -5.63 -6.05
N MET A 31 -4.15 -5.03 -5.01
CA MET A 31 -3.90 -5.43 -3.62
C MET A 31 -4.36 -6.86 -3.34
N ASP A 32 -5.53 -7.26 -3.87
CA ASP A 32 -6.03 -8.64 -3.79
C ASP A 32 -5.09 -9.64 -4.49
N GLU A 33 -4.49 -9.22 -5.61
CA GLU A 33 -3.48 -10.02 -6.31
C GLU A 33 -2.21 -10.17 -5.48
N MET A 34 -1.76 -9.12 -4.79
CA MET A 34 -0.60 -9.21 -3.90
C MET A 34 -0.82 -10.23 -2.78
N VAL A 35 -2.02 -10.30 -2.22
CA VAL A 35 -2.38 -11.34 -1.24
C VAL A 35 -2.25 -12.74 -1.83
N LYS A 36 -2.67 -12.95 -3.07
CA LYS A 36 -2.61 -14.27 -3.72
C LYS A 36 -1.20 -14.66 -4.12
N LYS A 37 -0.43 -13.72 -4.62
CA LYS A 37 0.88 -13.92 -5.21
C LYS A 37 1.98 -14.08 -4.17
N HIS A 38 1.97 -13.24 -3.12
CA HIS A 38 3.07 -13.16 -2.17
C HIS A 38 2.81 -13.94 -0.89
N LYS A 39 3.81 -14.69 -0.45
CA LYS A 39 3.78 -15.42 0.83
C LYS A 39 3.76 -14.45 2.01
N CYS A 40 4.46 -13.33 1.88
CA CYS A 40 4.60 -12.32 2.93
C CYS A 40 3.36 -11.45 3.14
N ILE A 41 2.32 -11.52 2.29
CA ILE A 41 1.11 -10.72 2.46
C ILE A 41 -0.04 -11.58 2.96
N GLY A 42 -0.44 -11.37 4.21
CA GLY A 42 -1.53 -12.11 4.87
C GLY A 42 -2.91 -11.58 4.53
N GLU A 43 -3.07 -10.27 4.47
CA GLU A 43 -4.35 -9.62 4.20
C GLU A 43 -4.13 -8.27 3.49
N ALA A 44 -5.13 -7.86 2.72
CA ALA A 44 -5.22 -6.54 2.12
C ALA A 44 -6.59 -5.91 2.41
N ARG A 45 -6.60 -4.60 2.65
CA ARG A 45 -7.81 -3.81 2.85
C ARG A 45 -7.71 -2.55 2.05
N CYS A 46 -8.77 -2.18 1.33
CA CYS A 46 -8.78 -0.99 0.50
C CYS A 46 -10.17 -0.35 0.44
N ILE A 47 -10.24 0.95 0.69
CA ILE A 47 -11.43 1.78 0.48
C ILE A 47 -10.98 3.03 -0.28
N GLY A 48 -11.48 3.20 -1.49
CA GLY A 48 -11.01 4.27 -2.37
C GLY A 48 -9.52 4.12 -2.65
N LEU A 49 -8.76 5.15 -2.31
CA LEU A 49 -7.30 5.19 -2.38
C LEU A 49 -6.64 5.09 -0.99
N PHE A 50 -7.37 4.56 -0.03
CA PHE A 50 -6.83 4.27 1.30
C PHE A 50 -6.77 2.77 1.51
N GLY A 51 -5.57 2.20 1.51
CA GLY A 51 -5.36 0.78 1.63
C GLY A 51 -4.21 0.42 2.57
N ALA A 52 -4.19 -0.84 3.01
CA ALA A 52 -3.12 -1.41 3.80
C ALA A 52 -2.90 -2.88 3.41
N LEU A 53 -1.64 -3.27 3.33
CA LEU A 53 -1.18 -4.65 3.21
C LEU A 53 -0.58 -5.11 4.54
N GLU A 54 -1.06 -6.21 5.08
CA GLU A 54 -0.50 -6.83 6.29
C GLU A 54 0.63 -7.78 5.92
N VAL A 55 1.83 -7.48 6.40
CA VAL A 55 3.03 -8.29 6.17
C VAL A 55 3.12 -9.37 7.24
N VAL A 56 3.18 -10.63 6.82
CA VAL A 56 3.24 -11.80 7.69
C VAL A 56 4.44 -12.66 7.36
N LYS A 57 4.93 -13.42 8.33
CA LYS A 57 5.98 -14.42 8.13
C LYS A 57 5.38 -15.72 7.59
N ASN A 58 4.17 -16.05 8.04
CA ASN A 58 3.45 -17.25 7.60
C ASN A 58 1.94 -16.92 7.49
N LYS A 59 1.36 -17.15 6.31
CA LYS A 59 -0.06 -16.90 6.04
C LYS A 59 -1.01 -17.85 6.78
N GLU A 60 -0.63 -19.12 6.90
CA GLU A 60 -1.50 -20.16 7.46
C GLU A 60 -1.66 -19.96 8.97
N THR A 61 -0.56 -19.68 9.65
CA THR A 61 -0.56 -19.45 11.11
C THR A 61 -0.87 -18.00 11.48
N ARG A 62 -0.87 -17.08 10.50
CA ARG A 62 -0.94 -15.63 10.70
C ARG A 62 0.18 -15.09 11.59
N GLU A 63 1.32 -15.76 11.59
CA GLU A 63 2.50 -15.28 12.33
C GLU A 63 2.94 -13.93 11.76
N PRO A 64 2.97 -12.85 12.56
CA PRO A 64 3.38 -11.54 12.09
C PRO A 64 4.84 -11.56 11.66
N MET A 65 5.22 -10.72 10.69
CA MET A 65 6.60 -10.62 10.21
C MET A 65 7.58 -10.20 11.33
N GLN A 66 7.10 -9.39 12.25
CA GLN A 66 7.81 -9.00 13.46
C GLN A 66 6.83 -8.83 14.63
N GLU A 67 7.30 -9.00 15.87
CA GLU A 67 6.46 -8.89 17.05
C GLU A 67 5.90 -7.47 17.19
N TYR A 68 4.60 -7.37 17.51
CA TYR A 68 3.92 -6.08 17.69
C TYR A 68 4.53 -5.30 18.86
N GLY A 69 4.75 -4.01 18.64
CA GLY A 69 5.37 -3.10 19.61
C GLY A 69 6.88 -3.26 19.76
N VAL A 70 7.50 -4.21 19.06
CA VAL A 70 8.95 -4.45 19.10
C VAL A 70 9.55 -4.05 17.75
N PRO A 71 10.46 -3.06 17.70
CA PRO A 71 11.13 -2.71 16.46
C PRO A 71 11.91 -3.90 15.88
N GLY A 72 11.66 -4.23 14.64
CA GLY A 72 12.36 -5.30 13.91
C GLY A 72 13.05 -4.76 12.66
N PRO A 73 13.93 -5.55 12.04
CA PRO A 73 14.70 -5.11 10.88
C PRO A 73 13.93 -5.15 9.55
N VAL A 74 12.85 -5.94 9.46
CA VAL A 74 12.20 -6.26 8.17
C VAL A 74 11.43 -5.08 7.62
N MET A 75 10.53 -4.48 8.40
CA MET A 75 9.73 -3.34 7.92
C MET A 75 10.59 -2.14 7.51
N PRO A 76 11.61 -1.71 8.30
CA PRO A 76 12.53 -0.66 7.85
C PRO A 76 13.26 -1.02 6.56
N TRP A 77 13.63 -2.28 6.35
CA TRP A 77 14.26 -2.74 5.11
C TRP A 77 13.29 -2.61 3.93
N ILE A 78 12.03 -3.04 4.07
CA ILE A 78 10.98 -2.90 3.05
C ILE A 78 10.84 -1.44 2.63
N PHE A 79 10.65 -0.53 3.59
CA PHE A 79 10.50 0.90 3.28
C PHE A 79 11.75 1.51 2.64
N ALA A 80 12.94 1.06 3.02
CA ALA A 80 14.18 1.49 2.39
C ALA A 80 14.27 1.02 0.93
N GLU A 81 13.89 -0.22 0.63
CA GLU A 81 13.89 -0.75 -0.75
C GLU A 81 12.85 -0.06 -1.63
N LEU A 82 11.64 0.18 -1.11
CA LEU A 82 10.61 0.95 -1.80
C LEU A 82 11.09 2.36 -2.11
N LYS A 83 11.67 3.05 -1.11
CA LYS A 83 12.19 4.42 -1.28
C LYS A 83 13.33 4.52 -2.30
N LYS A 84 14.25 3.55 -2.35
CA LYS A 84 15.32 3.50 -3.36
C LYS A 84 14.78 3.45 -4.79
N ARG A 85 13.58 2.88 -4.98
CA ARG A 85 12.91 2.75 -6.28
C ARG A 85 11.92 3.88 -6.58
N GLY A 86 11.89 4.91 -5.74
CA GLY A 86 11.00 6.07 -5.90
C GLY A 86 9.60 5.90 -5.30
N PHE A 87 9.30 4.76 -4.69
CA PHE A 87 8.02 4.52 -4.03
C PHE A 87 8.10 4.98 -2.56
N ALA A 88 7.60 6.17 -2.29
CA ALA A 88 7.54 6.72 -0.93
C ALA A 88 6.21 6.33 -0.27
N THR A 89 6.29 5.51 0.75
CA THR A 89 5.14 5.18 1.60
C THR A 89 5.58 5.05 3.05
N PHE A 90 4.63 4.83 3.91
CA PHE A 90 4.85 4.58 5.33
C PHE A 90 3.99 3.40 5.79
N GLY A 91 4.19 3.01 7.00
CA GLY A 91 3.40 2.00 7.66
C GLY A 91 3.77 1.91 9.13
N ARG A 92 2.99 1.15 9.84
CA ARG A 92 3.20 0.93 11.28
C ARG A 92 3.11 -0.56 11.56
N GLU A 93 3.90 -1.02 12.51
CA GLU A 93 3.97 -2.44 12.87
C GLU A 93 4.30 -3.30 11.64
N ASN A 94 3.40 -4.18 11.23
CA ASN A 94 3.52 -5.04 10.06
C ASN A 94 2.68 -4.56 8.86
N PHE A 95 2.29 -3.29 8.81
CA PHE A 95 1.47 -2.77 7.72
C PHE A 95 2.27 -1.88 6.76
N ILE A 96 2.02 -2.06 5.46
CA ILE A 96 2.41 -1.13 4.40
C ILE A 96 1.15 -0.39 3.98
N GLU A 97 1.15 0.94 4.13
CA GLU A 97 0.01 1.76 3.75
C GLU A 97 0.11 2.20 2.29
N ILE A 98 -1.02 2.19 1.60
CA ILE A 98 -1.17 2.64 0.23
C ILE A 98 -2.14 3.82 0.26
N CYS A 99 -1.57 5.03 0.30
CA CYS A 99 -2.32 6.29 0.42
C CYS A 99 -1.74 7.32 -0.55
N PRO A 100 -1.89 7.13 -1.87
CA PRO A 100 -1.44 8.12 -2.83
C PRO A 100 -2.29 9.39 -2.76
N PRO A 101 -1.83 10.53 -3.31
CA PRO A 101 -2.66 11.70 -3.47
C PRO A 101 -3.97 11.37 -4.20
N LEU A 102 -5.09 11.98 -3.78
CA LEU A 102 -6.42 11.70 -4.38
C LEU A 102 -6.52 12.09 -5.85
N ILE A 103 -5.57 12.86 -6.36
CA ILE A 103 -5.46 13.29 -7.77
C ILE A 103 -4.49 12.43 -8.58
N ILE A 104 -3.99 11.32 -8.02
CA ILE A 104 -3.08 10.39 -8.74
C ILE A 104 -3.74 9.91 -10.02
N THR A 105 -2.97 9.84 -11.10
CA THR A 105 -3.48 9.35 -12.39
C THR A 105 -3.34 7.84 -12.51
N LYS A 106 -4.06 7.27 -13.47
CA LYS A 106 -3.95 5.85 -13.81
C LYS A 106 -2.54 5.50 -14.25
N GLU A 107 -1.92 6.33 -15.07
CA GLU A 107 -0.56 6.15 -15.58
C GLU A 107 0.46 6.11 -14.44
N GLU A 108 0.30 7.00 -13.46
CA GLU A 108 1.15 7.00 -12.25
C GLU A 108 0.95 5.73 -11.41
N LEU A 109 -0.29 5.25 -11.24
CA LEU A 109 -0.54 3.98 -10.56
C LEU A 109 0.09 2.80 -11.31
N GLU A 110 -0.03 2.74 -12.63
CA GLU A 110 0.58 1.71 -13.48
C GLU A 110 2.11 1.74 -13.43
N GLU A 111 2.73 2.88 -13.17
CA GLU A 111 4.17 3.02 -12.97
C GLU A 111 4.60 2.56 -11.58
N TYR A 112 3.89 2.94 -10.52
CA TYR A 112 4.33 2.73 -9.15
C TYR A 112 3.91 1.39 -8.53
N LEU A 113 2.74 0.87 -8.85
CA LEU A 113 2.29 -0.40 -8.26
C LEU A 113 3.22 -1.60 -8.56
N PRO A 114 3.82 -1.74 -9.75
CA PRO A 114 4.79 -2.81 -10.00
C PRO A 114 6.04 -2.74 -9.12
N ILE A 115 6.44 -1.56 -8.66
CA ILE A 115 7.56 -1.40 -7.73
C ILE A 115 7.28 -2.10 -6.40
N LEU A 116 6.04 -1.98 -5.92
CA LEU A 116 5.62 -2.67 -4.69
C LEU A 116 5.67 -4.19 -4.88
N ASP A 117 5.17 -4.71 -5.98
CA ASP A 117 5.21 -6.14 -6.34
C ASP A 117 6.66 -6.68 -6.39
N GLU A 118 7.58 -5.93 -7.02
CA GLU A 118 9.00 -6.28 -7.05
C GLU A 118 9.60 -6.39 -5.64
N VAL A 119 9.35 -5.40 -4.78
CA VAL A 119 9.89 -5.41 -3.42
C VAL A 119 9.27 -6.54 -2.59
N LEU A 120 7.97 -6.82 -2.72
CA LEU A 120 7.33 -7.95 -2.05
C LEU A 120 7.91 -9.31 -2.50
N THR A 121 8.27 -9.46 -3.77
CA THR A 121 9.01 -10.64 -4.26
C THR A 121 10.34 -10.81 -3.52
N MET A 122 11.08 -9.73 -3.32
CA MET A 122 12.33 -9.76 -2.55
C MET A 122 12.11 -10.11 -1.06
N VAL A 123 10.97 -9.68 -0.50
CA VAL A 123 10.58 -10.05 0.88
C VAL A 123 10.32 -11.54 0.98
N ASP A 124 9.53 -12.09 0.04
CA ASP A 124 9.25 -13.53 -0.03
C ASP A 124 10.53 -14.37 -0.07
N GLU A 125 11.50 -13.97 -0.89
CA GLU A 125 12.78 -14.68 -1.05
C GLU A 125 13.70 -14.59 0.18
N LYS A 126 13.63 -13.47 0.89
CA LYS A 126 14.59 -13.16 1.94
C LYS A 126 14.10 -13.49 3.34
N PHE A 127 12.80 -13.40 3.60
CA PHE A 127 12.23 -13.44 4.94
C PHE A 127 11.11 -14.45 5.13
N CYS A 128 10.60 -15.06 4.06
CA CYS A 128 9.57 -16.10 4.10
C CYS A 128 10.17 -17.46 3.72
N ASP A 129 9.76 -18.52 4.43
CA ASP A 129 10.16 -19.92 4.15
C ASP A 129 9.36 -20.53 3.00
#